data_eaabc97f98b6ccd283d39d1b923a0601
#
_entry.id   eaabc97f98b6ccd283d39d1b923a0601
#
_cell.length_a   1.000
_cell.length_b   1.000
_cell.length_c   1.000
_cell.angle_alpha   90.00
_cell.angle_beta   90.00
_cell.angle_gamma   90.00
#
_symmetry.space_group_name_H-M   'P 1'
#
loop_
_entity.id
_entity.type
_entity.pdbx_description
1 polymer ?
#
loop_
_entity_poly.entity_id
_entity_poly.type
_entity_poly.pdbx_seq_one_letter_code
_entity_poly.pdbx_strand_id
1 'polypeptide(L)'
;MSEAYFARLLGLRFVAVVPRAIASAKISAIRFHGGEVHFVDDPREVYAAAQALADTHGGHYLDQFTYAERATDWRGNNNIAESIFAQMAKEDHPEPSWIVCGAGTGGTSATLGRFIRYGRYGTRLCVADPQASVFHRHYADPRVTTVEGECSGIEGIGRPRVEPSFVPSVIDRMIAVDDSDSIGAMRALSARLGRPVGGSTGTNIVACTALVAEMAAAGTAGSVVTILCDSGLRYNDTYFDDDWLAARGIDWRAAAARYGAFLGDAA
;
A
#
# COMPACT_ATOMS: atom_id res chain seq x y z
N MET A 1 -1.15 10.64 -11.61
CA MET A 1 -1.98 11.86 -11.56
C MET A 1 -1.22 13.04 -10.94
N SER A 2 -0.61 12.88 -9.78
CA SER A 2 0.20 13.96 -9.16
C SER A 2 1.32 14.45 -10.08
N GLU A 3 2.04 13.54 -10.72
CA GLU A 3 3.11 13.87 -11.69
C GLU A 3 2.58 14.68 -12.88
N ALA A 4 1.42 14.29 -13.45
CA ALA A 4 0.77 15.05 -14.52
C ALA A 4 0.39 16.46 -14.07
N TYR A 5 -0.13 16.60 -12.84
CA TYR A 5 -0.46 17.89 -12.26
C TYR A 5 0.77 18.77 -12.09
N PHE A 6 1.85 18.27 -11.48
CA PHE A 6 3.07 19.04 -11.26
C PHE A 6 3.82 19.33 -12.56
N ALA A 7 3.84 18.39 -13.53
CA ALA A 7 4.40 18.64 -14.85
C ALA A 7 3.70 19.82 -15.54
N ARG A 8 2.34 19.86 -15.47
CA ARG A 8 1.56 20.99 -15.98
C ARG A 8 1.94 22.33 -15.31
N LEU A 9 2.08 22.33 -13.98
CA LEU A 9 2.48 23.54 -13.25
C LEU A 9 3.87 24.04 -13.66
N LEU A 10 4.78 23.13 -13.98
CA LEU A 10 6.15 23.41 -14.39
C LEU A 10 6.29 23.66 -15.91
N GLY A 11 5.20 23.56 -16.68
CA GLY A 11 5.24 23.68 -18.13
C GLY A 11 5.99 22.54 -18.82
N LEU A 12 6.07 21.37 -18.20
CA LEU A 12 6.74 20.17 -18.71
C LEU A 12 5.75 19.24 -19.42
N ARG A 13 6.19 18.62 -20.51
CA ARG A 13 5.45 17.53 -21.15
C ARG A 13 5.49 16.30 -20.24
N PHE A 14 4.34 15.65 -20.03
CA PHE A 14 4.21 14.43 -19.24
C PHE A 14 3.55 13.32 -20.07
N VAL A 15 4.17 12.15 -20.10
CA VAL A 15 3.64 10.94 -20.74
C VAL A 15 3.54 9.83 -19.71
N ALA A 16 2.32 9.34 -19.47
CA ALA A 16 2.10 8.17 -18.64
C ALA A 16 2.12 6.90 -19.50
N VAL A 17 3.02 5.98 -19.21
CA VAL A 17 3.04 4.65 -19.82
C VAL A 17 2.20 3.70 -18.98
N VAL A 18 1.17 3.13 -19.57
CA VAL A 18 0.17 2.34 -18.85
C VAL A 18 -0.29 1.12 -19.66
N PRO A 19 -0.69 0.03 -19.00
CA PRO A 19 -1.31 -1.09 -19.71
C PRO A 19 -2.70 -0.71 -20.23
N ARG A 20 -3.15 -1.31 -21.35
CA ARG A 20 -4.49 -1.04 -21.93
C ARG A 20 -5.64 -1.31 -20.98
N ALA A 21 -5.47 -2.23 -20.04
CA ALA A 21 -6.50 -2.60 -19.07
C ALA A 21 -6.70 -1.57 -17.94
N ILE A 22 -5.98 -0.44 -17.96
CA ILE A 22 -6.13 0.60 -16.94
C ILE A 22 -7.54 1.20 -16.97
N ALA A 23 -8.09 1.52 -15.80
CA ALA A 23 -9.41 2.13 -15.67
C ALA A 23 -9.49 3.48 -16.44
N SER A 24 -10.57 3.66 -17.20
CA SER A 24 -10.81 4.87 -18.00
C SER A 24 -10.82 6.16 -17.18
N ALA A 25 -11.29 6.11 -15.94
CA ALA A 25 -11.25 7.23 -15.01
C ALA A 25 -9.82 7.73 -14.74
N LYS A 26 -8.84 6.81 -14.66
CA LYS A 26 -7.42 7.19 -14.48
C LYS A 26 -6.86 7.88 -15.74
N ILE A 27 -7.21 7.38 -16.92
CA ILE A 27 -6.84 8.02 -18.20
C ILE A 27 -7.41 9.43 -18.28
N SER A 28 -8.69 9.58 -17.96
CA SER A 28 -9.38 10.88 -17.96
C SER A 28 -8.72 11.87 -17.00
N ALA A 29 -8.34 11.41 -15.81
CA ALA A 29 -7.67 12.25 -14.82
C ALA A 29 -6.25 12.67 -15.26
N ILE A 30 -5.48 11.80 -15.93
CA ILE A 30 -4.17 12.15 -16.50
C ILE A 30 -4.34 13.22 -17.58
N ARG A 31 -5.28 13.02 -18.51
CA ARG A 31 -5.57 13.95 -19.60
C ARG A 31 -6.13 15.29 -19.11
N PHE A 32 -6.94 15.28 -18.05
CA PHE A 32 -7.43 16.51 -17.41
C PHE A 32 -6.28 17.42 -16.95
N HIS A 33 -5.19 16.84 -16.49
CA HIS A 33 -3.97 17.57 -16.13
C HIS A 33 -3.03 17.82 -17.30
N GLY A 34 -3.46 17.56 -18.56
CA GLY A 34 -2.65 17.80 -19.77
C GLY A 34 -1.62 16.71 -20.03
N GLY A 35 -1.64 15.59 -19.30
CA GLY A 35 -0.76 14.45 -19.56
C GLY A 35 -1.20 13.64 -20.78
N GLU A 36 -0.24 13.11 -21.50
CA GLU A 36 -0.41 12.14 -22.57
C GLU A 36 -0.42 10.71 -22.00
N VAL A 37 -1.00 9.76 -22.75
CA VAL A 37 -1.02 8.36 -22.36
C VAL A 37 -0.46 7.51 -23.48
N HIS A 38 0.57 6.74 -23.16
CA HIS A 38 1.15 5.72 -24.03
C HIS A 38 0.73 4.33 -23.53
N PHE A 39 0.08 3.54 -24.39
CA PHE A 39 -0.42 2.21 -24.02
C PHE A 39 0.59 1.13 -24.37
N VAL A 40 0.76 0.18 -23.46
CA VAL A 40 1.44 -1.10 -23.70
C VAL A 40 0.43 -2.24 -23.61
N ASP A 41 0.65 -3.31 -24.37
CA ASP A 41 -0.24 -4.48 -24.38
C ASP A 41 0.10 -5.41 -23.20
N ASP A 42 1.37 -5.59 -22.90
CA ASP A 42 1.86 -6.35 -21.75
C ASP A 42 2.23 -5.42 -20.58
N PRO A 43 1.60 -5.55 -19.41
CA PRO A 43 1.96 -4.75 -18.22
C PRO A 43 3.44 -4.87 -17.81
N ARG A 44 4.13 -5.95 -18.18
CA ARG A 44 5.55 -6.15 -17.89
C ARG A 44 6.46 -5.23 -18.71
N GLU A 45 5.97 -4.70 -19.82
CA GLU A 45 6.72 -3.80 -20.72
C GLU A 45 6.71 -2.34 -20.26
N VAL A 46 5.87 -1.96 -19.29
CA VAL A 46 5.69 -0.57 -18.85
C VAL A 46 7.02 0.12 -18.56
N TYR A 47 7.92 -0.52 -17.86
CA TYR A 47 9.22 0.09 -17.48
C TYR A 47 10.15 0.28 -18.69
N ALA A 48 10.27 -0.76 -19.53
CA ALA A 48 11.10 -0.70 -20.71
C ALA A 48 10.58 0.34 -21.71
N ALA A 49 9.26 0.40 -21.92
CA ALA A 49 8.63 1.38 -22.79
C ALA A 49 8.79 2.82 -22.24
N ALA A 50 8.68 3.02 -20.93
CA ALA A 50 8.89 4.32 -20.30
C ALA A 50 10.35 4.81 -20.49
N GLN A 51 11.31 3.93 -20.28
CA GLN A 51 12.73 4.24 -20.50
C GLN A 51 13.00 4.56 -21.98
N ALA A 52 12.50 3.71 -22.89
CA ALA A 52 12.69 3.92 -24.34
C ALA A 52 12.09 5.25 -24.82
N LEU A 53 10.93 5.65 -24.30
CA LEU A 53 10.32 6.95 -24.60
C LEU A 53 11.18 8.09 -24.07
N ALA A 54 11.69 7.99 -22.85
CA ALA A 54 12.58 8.99 -22.27
C ALA A 54 13.85 9.16 -23.13
N ASP A 55 14.50 8.06 -23.50
CA ASP A 55 15.71 8.06 -24.32
C ASP A 55 15.46 8.66 -25.71
N THR A 56 14.34 8.30 -26.34
CA THR A 56 13.99 8.75 -27.70
C THR A 56 13.70 10.25 -27.76
N HIS A 57 13.12 10.79 -26.70
CA HIS A 57 12.68 12.21 -26.68
C HIS A 57 13.59 13.12 -25.84
N GLY A 58 14.72 12.63 -25.33
CA GLY A 58 15.60 13.39 -24.46
C GLY A 58 14.92 13.76 -23.14
N GLY A 59 13.98 12.92 -22.68
CA GLY A 59 13.21 13.10 -21.46
C GLY A 59 13.84 12.41 -20.26
N HIS A 60 13.08 12.40 -19.16
CA HIS A 60 13.46 11.72 -17.93
C HIS A 60 12.39 10.72 -17.52
N TYR A 61 12.79 9.46 -17.28
CA TYR A 61 11.92 8.44 -16.71
C TYR A 61 11.86 8.61 -15.19
N LEU A 62 10.68 8.95 -14.65
CA LEU A 62 10.42 9.01 -13.23
C LEU A 62 10.20 7.60 -12.69
N ASP A 63 11.29 6.94 -12.30
CA ASP A 63 11.28 5.59 -11.79
C ASP A 63 10.86 5.57 -10.32
N GLN A 64 9.56 5.42 -10.07
CA GLN A 64 8.99 5.31 -8.75
C GLN A 64 9.45 4.06 -7.99
N PHE A 65 9.84 2.99 -8.70
CA PHE A 65 10.05 1.67 -8.08
C PHE A 65 11.50 1.40 -7.69
N THR A 66 12.46 2.03 -8.36
CA THR A 66 13.88 1.85 -8.04
C THR A 66 14.33 2.72 -6.87
N TYR A 67 13.77 3.92 -6.73
CA TYR A 67 14.30 4.93 -5.80
C TYR A 67 13.28 5.40 -4.75
N ALA A 68 12.12 4.79 -4.64
CA ALA A 68 11.09 5.20 -3.68
C ALA A 68 11.59 5.18 -2.22
N GLU A 69 12.50 4.28 -1.89
CA GLU A 69 13.09 4.15 -0.55
C GLU A 69 14.07 5.30 -0.20
N ARG A 70 14.44 6.14 -1.18
CA ARG A 70 15.33 7.31 -1.03
C ARG A 70 14.61 8.63 -1.25
N ALA A 71 13.38 8.60 -1.74
CA ALA A 71 12.62 9.80 -2.09
C ALA A 71 12.31 10.69 -0.89
N THR A 72 12.33 10.11 0.32
CA THR A 72 12.08 10.80 1.58
C THR A 72 13.30 10.71 2.47
N ASP A 73 13.66 11.81 3.13
CA ASP A 73 14.63 11.76 4.22
C ASP A 73 14.01 11.03 5.42
N TRP A 74 14.39 9.77 5.57
CA TRP A 74 13.86 8.90 6.63
C TRP A 74 14.40 9.25 8.03
N ARG A 75 15.43 10.09 8.15
CA ARG A 75 15.99 10.52 9.44
C ARG A 75 15.13 11.55 10.13
N GLY A 76 14.39 12.32 9.38
CA GLY A 76 13.61 13.42 9.86
C GLY A 76 12.98 14.22 8.74
N ASN A 77 12.87 15.53 8.89
CA ASN A 77 12.35 16.43 7.87
C ASN A 77 10.86 16.21 7.54
N ASN A 78 10.06 15.99 8.59
CA ASN A 78 8.61 15.86 8.51
C ASN A 78 8.14 14.64 7.68
N ASN A 79 8.84 13.53 7.80
CA ASN A 79 8.42 12.28 7.16
C ASN A 79 7.28 11.58 7.94
N ILE A 80 6.73 10.51 7.34
CA ILE A 80 5.60 9.78 7.92
C ILE A 80 5.94 9.15 9.28
N ALA A 81 7.18 8.71 9.49
CA ALA A 81 7.58 8.10 10.76
C ALA A 81 7.58 9.14 11.89
N GLU A 82 8.19 10.32 11.67
CA GLU A 82 8.11 11.41 12.64
C GLU A 82 6.67 11.78 13.00
N SER A 83 5.79 11.86 11.98
CA SER A 83 4.38 12.17 12.19
C SER A 83 3.68 11.11 13.05
N ILE A 84 3.97 9.84 12.86
CA ILE A 84 3.43 8.75 13.69
C ILE A 84 3.90 8.91 15.14
N PHE A 85 5.21 9.00 15.37
CA PHE A 85 5.75 9.11 16.74
C PHE A 85 5.29 10.40 17.44
N ALA A 86 5.19 11.52 16.72
CA ALA A 86 4.68 12.79 17.26
C ALA A 86 3.19 12.72 17.66
N GLN A 87 2.37 11.97 16.90
CA GLN A 87 0.97 11.74 17.27
C GLN A 87 0.88 10.78 18.46
N MET A 88 1.62 9.68 18.42
CA MET A 88 1.63 8.69 19.48
C MET A 88 2.18 9.20 20.81
N ALA A 89 3.03 10.22 20.81
CA ALA A 89 3.53 10.86 22.03
C ALA A 89 2.43 11.40 22.94
N LYS A 90 1.18 11.50 22.45
CA LYS A 90 0.01 11.98 23.20
C LYS A 90 -0.91 10.86 23.68
N GLU A 91 -0.57 9.62 23.40
CA GLU A 91 -1.36 8.43 23.72
C GLU A 91 -0.78 7.70 24.94
N ASP A 92 -1.56 6.85 25.56
CA ASP A 92 -1.17 6.08 26.77
C ASP A 92 0.07 5.21 26.55
N HIS A 93 0.26 4.71 25.31
CA HIS A 93 1.42 3.94 24.90
C HIS A 93 2.16 4.69 23.77
N PRO A 94 2.95 5.72 24.11
CA PRO A 94 3.53 6.66 23.14
C PRO A 94 4.56 6.03 22.19
N GLU A 95 5.23 4.97 22.62
CA GLU A 95 6.08 4.16 21.74
C GLU A 95 5.29 2.94 21.28
N PRO A 96 4.90 2.87 19.99
CA PRO A 96 4.14 1.74 19.49
C PRO A 96 4.89 0.42 19.62
N SER A 97 4.21 -0.64 20.07
CA SER A 97 4.77 -2.00 20.00
C SER A 97 4.95 -2.46 18.55
N TRP A 98 4.01 -2.05 17.69
CA TRP A 98 4.02 -2.34 16.27
C TRP A 98 3.54 -1.15 15.45
N ILE A 99 4.21 -0.94 14.31
CA ILE A 99 3.66 -0.15 13.21
C ILE A 99 3.37 -1.11 12.05
N VAL A 100 2.17 -1.00 11.46
CA VAL A 100 1.71 -1.84 10.35
C VAL A 100 1.54 -0.98 9.10
N CYS A 101 2.09 -1.40 7.98
CA CYS A 101 1.86 -0.78 6.68
C CYS A 101 1.87 -1.82 5.56
N GLY A 102 1.25 -1.51 4.42
CA GLY A 102 1.39 -2.28 3.18
C GLY A 102 2.65 -1.86 2.41
N ALA A 103 3.03 -2.67 1.42
CA ALA A 103 4.10 -2.37 0.49
C ALA A 103 3.65 -2.45 -0.97
N GLY A 104 3.80 -1.35 -1.70
CA GLY A 104 3.67 -1.30 -3.16
C GLY A 104 5.05 -1.15 -3.80
N THR A 105 5.74 -0.04 -3.53
CA THR A 105 7.15 0.16 -3.90
C THR A 105 8.11 -0.27 -2.80
N GLY A 106 7.65 -0.34 -1.56
CA GLY A 106 8.50 -0.54 -0.38
C GLY A 106 9.02 0.77 0.25
N GLY A 107 8.74 1.94 -0.35
CA GLY A 107 9.25 3.22 0.16
C GLY A 107 8.78 3.56 1.58
N THR A 108 7.50 3.35 1.87
CA THR A 108 6.92 3.59 3.20
C THR A 108 7.53 2.65 4.25
N SER A 109 7.58 1.35 3.98
CA SER A 109 8.17 0.38 4.91
C SER A 109 9.67 0.63 5.13
N ALA A 110 10.41 1.03 4.08
CA ALA A 110 11.81 1.40 4.20
C ALA A 110 12.00 2.65 5.09
N THR A 111 11.17 3.67 4.90
CA THR A 111 11.22 4.90 5.72
C THR A 111 10.93 4.59 7.19
N LEU A 112 9.84 3.89 7.49
CA LEU A 112 9.45 3.50 8.84
C LEU A 112 10.53 2.64 9.51
N GLY A 113 10.95 1.57 8.84
CA GLY A 113 11.92 0.65 9.41
C GLY A 113 13.30 1.27 9.66
N ARG A 114 13.79 2.12 8.75
CA ARG A 114 15.04 2.86 8.94
C ARG A 114 14.93 3.86 10.08
N PHE A 115 13.83 4.60 10.18
CA PHE A 115 13.60 5.55 11.27
C PHE A 115 13.57 4.86 12.63
N ILE A 116 12.83 3.77 12.78
CA ILE A 116 12.75 2.96 13.99
C ILE A 116 14.16 2.54 14.44
N ARG A 117 14.96 1.98 13.54
CA ARG A 117 16.32 1.50 13.85
C ARG A 117 17.30 2.62 14.15
N TYR A 118 17.22 3.71 13.40
CA TYR A 118 18.07 4.88 13.64
C TYR A 118 17.80 5.53 14.99
N GLY A 119 16.49 5.69 15.33
CA GLY A 119 16.06 6.21 16.62
C GLY A 119 16.21 5.22 17.79
N ARG A 120 16.59 3.95 17.51
CA ARG A 120 16.70 2.88 18.50
C ARG A 120 15.42 2.64 19.29
N TYR A 121 14.26 2.82 18.63
CA TYR A 121 12.98 2.52 19.24
C TYR A 121 12.78 1.01 19.40
N GLY A 122 12.06 0.60 20.46
CA GLY A 122 11.64 -0.79 20.65
C GLY A 122 10.49 -1.22 19.73
N THR A 123 9.95 -0.28 18.98
CA THR A 123 8.89 -0.49 17.97
C THR A 123 9.33 -1.49 16.90
N ARG A 124 8.44 -2.41 16.54
CA ARG A 124 8.63 -3.36 15.45
C ARG A 124 7.79 -2.97 14.23
N LEU A 125 8.31 -3.25 13.04
CA LEU A 125 7.62 -3.00 11.77
C LEU A 125 7.01 -4.29 11.22
N CYS A 126 5.70 -4.29 11.00
CA CYS A 126 5.00 -5.34 10.27
C CYS A 126 4.56 -4.84 8.90
N VAL A 127 4.84 -5.62 7.85
CA VAL A 127 4.30 -5.36 6.51
C VAL A 127 3.16 -6.33 6.23
N ALA A 128 1.97 -5.78 6.01
CA ALA A 128 0.80 -6.50 5.53
C ALA A 128 0.87 -6.59 4.00
N ASP A 129 0.90 -7.80 3.46
CA ASP A 129 1.12 -8.04 2.04
C ASP A 129 0.00 -8.92 1.46
N PRO A 130 -0.59 -8.58 0.31
CA PRO A 130 -1.56 -9.47 -0.34
C PRO A 130 -0.98 -10.85 -0.62
N GLN A 131 -1.78 -11.90 -0.45
CA GLN A 131 -1.33 -13.28 -0.59
C GLN A 131 -0.77 -13.61 -1.97
N ALA A 132 -1.25 -12.94 -3.03
CA ALA A 132 -0.75 -13.10 -4.39
C ALA A 132 0.54 -12.31 -4.68
N SER A 133 1.05 -11.53 -3.71
CA SER A 133 2.28 -10.75 -3.85
C SER A 133 3.54 -11.58 -3.68
N VAL A 134 4.64 -11.12 -4.28
CA VAL A 134 5.96 -11.71 -4.10
C VAL A 134 6.63 -11.36 -2.78
N PHE A 135 6.29 -10.22 -2.17
CA PHE A 135 7.10 -9.66 -1.09
C PHE A 135 7.18 -10.55 0.14
N HIS A 136 6.07 -11.12 0.62
CA HIS A 136 6.10 -12.02 1.77
C HIS A 136 6.85 -13.32 1.48
N ARG A 137 6.80 -13.81 0.22
CA ARG A 137 7.57 -14.99 -0.21
C ARG A 137 9.05 -14.69 -0.27
N HIS A 138 9.42 -13.52 -0.82
CA HIS A 138 10.80 -13.04 -0.86
C HIS A 138 11.37 -12.80 0.55
N TYR A 139 10.55 -12.28 1.46
CA TYR A 139 10.96 -12.10 2.86
C TYR A 139 11.29 -13.44 3.54
N ALA A 140 10.52 -14.48 3.23
CA ALA A 140 10.77 -15.85 3.74
C ALA A 140 11.93 -16.54 3.02
N ASP A 141 12.07 -16.35 1.71
CA ASP A 141 13.15 -16.90 0.88
C ASP A 141 13.61 -15.86 -0.16
N PRO A 142 14.76 -15.21 0.05
CA PRO A 142 15.31 -14.19 -0.85
C PRO A 142 15.55 -14.64 -2.29
N ARG A 143 15.53 -15.93 -2.57
CA ARG A 143 15.67 -16.47 -3.94
C ARG A 143 14.39 -16.31 -4.75
N VAL A 144 13.25 -16.15 -4.09
CA VAL A 144 11.96 -15.90 -4.75
C VAL A 144 11.90 -14.42 -5.12
N THR A 145 12.05 -14.09 -6.38
CA THR A 145 12.08 -12.70 -6.88
C THR A 145 10.87 -12.34 -7.73
N THR A 146 10.10 -13.34 -8.16
CA THR A 146 8.89 -13.17 -8.96
C THR A 146 7.83 -14.21 -8.57
N VAL A 147 6.58 -13.90 -8.84
CA VAL A 147 5.46 -14.84 -8.79
C VAL A 147 4.74 -14.83 -10.12
N GLU A 148 4.25 -16.01 -10.53
CA GLU A 148 3.40 -16.15 -11.71
C GLU A 148 1.92 -16.09 -11.33
N GLY A 149 1.09 -15.72 -12.29
CA GLY A 149 -0.36 -15.64 -12.10
C GLY A 149 -0.89 -14.23 -11.90
N GLU A 150 -2.14 -14.15 -11.46
CA GLU A 150 -2.79 -12.88 -11.19
C GLU A 150 -2.20 -12.20 -9.96
N CYS A 151 -1.97 -10.90 -10.08
CA CYS A 151 -1.61 -10.06 -8.95
C CYS A 151 -2.83 -9.90 -8.03
N SER A 152 -2.57 -9.51 -6.78
CA SER A 152 -3.62 -9.09 -5.84
C SER A 152 -4.61 -8.12 -6.48
N GLY A 153 -5.88 -8.28 -6.16
CA GLY A 153 -6.94 -7.33 -6.48
C GLY A 153 -6.88 -6.04 -5.66
N ILE A 154 -5.98 -5.93 -4.68
CA ILE A 154 -5.84 -4.73 -3.85
C ILE A 154 -4.90 -3.73 -4.52
N GLU A 155 -5.47 -2.61 -4.98
CA GLU A 155 -4.67 -1.54 -5.62
C GLU A 155 -3.67 -0.89 -4.65
N GLY A 156 -2.49 -0.59 -5.17
CA GLY A 156 -1.45 0.18 -4.48
C GLY A 156 -0.48 -0.63 -3.66
N ILE A 157 -0.77 -1.88 -3.35
CA ILE A 157 0.10 -2.80 -2.61
C ILE A 157 0.19 -4.16 -3.29
N GLY A 158 1.22 -4.92 -2.92
CA GLY A 158 1.49 -6.22 -3.55
C GLY A 158 2.09 -6.09 -4.95
N ARG A 159 3.04 -6.96 -5.28
CA ARG A 159 3.73 -6.94 -6.58
C ARG A 159 3.97 -8.35 -7.09
N PRO A 160 4.02 -8.54 -8.43
CA PRO A 160 4.40 -9.83 -9.02
C PRO A 160 5.91 -10.07 -9.03
N ARG A 161 6.70 -9.00 -8.83
CA ARG A 161 8.17 -9.05 -8.75
C ARG A 161 8.67 -8.21 -7.60
N VAL A 162 9.85 -8.52 -7.09
CA VAL A 162 10.51 -7.71 -6.06
C VAL A 162 10.98 -6.40 -6.68
N GLU A 163 10.52 -5.30 -6.10
CA GLU A 163 10.94 -3.97 -6.52
C GLU A 163 12.24 -3.56 -5.81
N PRO A 164 13.15 -2.82 -6.48
CA PRO A 164 14.45 -2.43 -5.90
C PRO A 164 14.32 -1.62 -4.61
N SER A 165 13.22 -0.89 -4.43
CA SER A 165 12.94 -0.13 -3.20
C SER A 165 12.43 -0.96 -2.03
N PHE A 166 12.15 -2.24 -2.22
CA PHE A 166 11.73 -3.12 -1.13
C PHE A 166 12.93 -3.53 -0.29
N VAL A 167 12.97 -3.14 0.98
CA VAL A 167 14.10 -3.36 1.89
C VAL A 167 13.68 -4.31 3.01
N PRO A 168 13.79 -5.65 2.82
CA PRO A 168 13.33 -6.62 3.81
C PRO A 168 14.09 -6.57 5.13
N SER A 169 15.35 -6.14 5.12
CA SER A 169 16.21 -6.08 6.32
C SER A 169 15.74 -5.10 7.40
N VAL A 170 14.80 -4.22 7.09
CA VAL A 170 14.22 -3.29 8.07
C VAL A 170 12.81 -3.68 8.50
N ILE A 171 12.32 -4.85 8.09
CA ILE A 171 11.02 -5.40 8.43
C ILE A 171 11.21 -6.48 9.50
N ASP A 172 10.39 -6.45 10.54
CA ASP A 172 10.45 -7.44 11.63
C ASP A 172 9.49 -8.61 11.39
N ARG A 173 8.41 -8.37 10.64
CA ARG A 173 7.41 -9.38 10.32
C ARG A 173 6.67 -9.06 9.03
N MET A 174 6.28 -10.10 8.29
CA MET A 174 5.30 -9.97 7.21
C MET A 174 4.10 -10.86 7.48
N ILE A 175 2.91 -10.36 7.14
CA ILE A 175 1.64 -11.09 7.24
C ILE A 175 1.00 -11.09 5.85
N ALA A 176 0.81 -12.28 5.28
CA ALA A 176 0.08 -12.45 4.04
C ALA A 176 -1.43 -12.38 4.31
N VAL A 177 -2.15 -11.64 3.48
CA VAL A 177 -3.58 -11.34 3.67
C VAL A 177 -4.35 -11.63 2.39
N ASP A 178 -5.46 -12.36 2.52
CA ASP A 178 -6.38 -12.59 1.41
C ASP A 178 -7.12 -11.32 0.99
N ASP A 179 -7.43 -11.21 -0.30
CA ASP A 179 -8.18 -10.06 -0.83
C ASP A 179 -9.58 -9.97 -0.22
N SER A 180 -10.25 -11.10 0.04
CA SER A 180 -11.56 -11.15 0.72
C SER A 180 -11.49 -10.59 2.15
N ASP A 181 -10.43 -10.90 2.88
CA ASP A 181 -10.18 -10.36 4.22
C ASP A 181 -9.89 -8.85 4.16
N SER A 182 -9.07 -8.43 3.21
CA SER A 182 -8.77 -7.01 2.98
C SER A 182 -10.03 -6.20 2.70
N ILE A 183 -10.90 -6.68 1.80
CA ILE A 183 -12.15 -6.01 1.45
C ILE A 183 -13.14 -6.02 2.61
N GLY A 184 -13.27 -7.15 3.32
CA GLY A 184 -14.13 -7.25 4.50
C GLY A 184 -13.71 -6.29 5.61
N ALA A 185 -12.44 -6.25 5.95
CA ALA A 185 -11.89 -5.34 6.97
C ALA A 185 -12.03 -3.85 6.54
N MET A 186 -11.80 -3.56 5.26
CA MET A 186 -12.01 -2.22 4.69
C MET A 186 -13.46 -1.76 4.86
N ARG A 187 -14.44 -2.60 4.52
CA ARG A 187 -15.87 -2.28 4.64
C ARG A 187 -16.29 -2.11 6.09
N ALA A 188 -15.85 -3.01 6.98
CA ALA A 188 -16.11 -2.91 8.42
C ALA A 188 -15.56 -1.60 9.01
N LEU A 189 -14.30 -1.28 8.70
CA LEU A 189 -13.69 -0.02 9.16
C LEU A 189 -14.40 1.21 8.56
N SER A 190 -14.78 1.16 7.27
CA SER A 190 -15.51 2.25 6.63
C SER A 190 -16.83 2.54 7.32
N ALA A 191 -17.58 1.49 7.68
CA ALA A 191 -18.82 1.61 8.43
C ALA A 191 -18.57 2.23 9.83
N ARG A 192 -17.55 1.75 10.53
CA ARG A 192 -17.18 2.26 11.87
C ARG A 192 -16.76 3.73 11.87
N LEU A 193 -16.06 4.18 10.82
CA LEU A 193 -15.59 5.56 10.68
C LEU A 193 -16.63 6.51 10.05
N GLY A 194 -17.72 5.99 9.51
CA GLY A 194 -18.70 6.78 8.75
C GLY A 194 -18.12 7.39 7.46
N ARG A 195 -17.01 6.85 6.95
CA ARG A 195 -16.36 7.29 5.70
C ARG A 195 -15.63 6.13 5.01
N PRO A 196 -15.65 6.07 3.67
CA PRO A 196 -14.99 5.01 2.94
C PRO A 196 -13.46 5.15 3.02
N VAL A 197 -12.76 4.01 3.27
CA VAL A 197 -11.31 3.86 3.21
C VAL A 197 -10.91 2.91 2.09
N GLY A 198 -9.64 2.97 1.63
CA GLY A 198 -9.15 2.12 0.54
C GLY A 198 -8.82 0.69 0.97
N GLY A 199 -8.69 -0.21 -0.02
CA GLY A 199 -8.44 -1.64 0.20
C GLY A 199 -7.14 -1.92 0.96
N SER A 200 -6.07 -1.18 0.69
CA SER A 200 -4.80 -1.30 1.41
C SER A 200 -4.90 -0.98 2.90
N THR A 201 -5.83 -0.10 3.30
CA THR A 201 -6.16 0.12 4.71
C THR A 201 -6.79 -1.13 5.31
N GLY A 202 -7.69 -1.80 4.58
CA GLY A 202 -8.26 -3.08 5.01
C GLY A 202 -7.20 -4.16 5.24
N THR A 203 -6.28 -4.32 4.30
CA THR A 203 -5.13 -5.23 4.44
C THR A 203 -4.32 -4.96 5.71
N ASN A 204 -4.06 -3.68 5.99
CA ASN A 204 -3.36 -3.29 7.23
C ASN A 204 -4.17 -3.65 8.48
N ILE A 205 -5.49 -3.43 8.49
CA ILE A 205 -6.36 -3.76 9.63
C ILE A 205 -6.36 -5.26 9.92
N VAL A 206 -6.35 -6.12 8.91
CA VAL A 206 -6.21 -7.57 9.11
C VAL A 206 -4.94 -7.90 9.89
N ALA A 207 -3.81 -7.35 9.48
CA ALA A 207 -2.54 -7.56 10.17
C ALA A 207 -2.54 -6.95 11.59
N CYS A 208 -3.13 -5.77 11.79
CA CYS A 208 -3.30 -5.16 13.11
C CYS A 208 -4.11 -6.08 14.05
N THR A 209 -5.22 -6.63 13.55
CA THR A 209 -6.08 -7.54 14.34
C THR A 209 -5.30 -8.76 14.81
N ALA A 210 -4.49 -9.37 13.93
CA ALA A 210 -3.66 -10.51 14.28
C ALA A 210 -2.65 -10.16 15.39
N LEU A 211 -1.95 -9.03 15.24
CA LEU A 211 -0.97 -8.58 16.22
C LEU A 211 -1.59 -8.23 17.57
N VAL A 212 -2.75 -7.56 17.58
CA VAL A 212 -3.48 -7.24 18.81
C VAL A 212 -3.94 -8.50 19.52
N ALA A 213 -4.46 -9.48 18.78
CA ALA A 213 -4.87 -10.77 19.36
C ALA A 213 -3.69 -11.52 19.99
N GLU A 214 -2.53 -11.52 19.33
CA GLU A 214 -1.30 -12.12 19.88
C GLU A 214 -0.81 -11.39 21.15
N MET A 215 -0.81 -10.05 21.14
CA MET A 215 -0.43 -9.25 22.31
C MET A 215 -1.38 -9.52 23.49
N ALA A 216 -2.69 -9.56 23.22
CA ALA A 216 -3.69 -9.88 24.24
C ALA A 216 -3.49 -11.29 24.81
N ALA A 217 -3.26 -12.29 23.97
CA ALA A 217 -2.99 -13.67 24.40
C ALA A 217 -1.69 -13.78 25.24
N ALA A 218 -0.71 -12.96 24.96
CA ALA A 218 0.56 -12.89 25.70
C ALA A 218 0.48 -11.98 26.95
N GLY A 219 -0.64 -11.33 27.21
CA GLY A 219 -0.77 -10.35 28.30
C GLY A 219 0.14 -9.13 28.14
N THR A 220 0.52 -8.79 26.92
CA THR A 220 1.42 -7.69 26.62
C THR A 220 0.63 -6.42 26.37
N ALA A 221 0.81 -5.40 27.21
CA ALA A 221 0.27 -4.07 26.98
C ALA A 221 1.08 -3.32 25.93
N GLY A 222 0.42 -2.40 25.20
CA GLY A 222 1.07 -1.59 24.17
C GLY A 222 0.09 -1.10 23.12
N SER A 223 0.61 -0.43 22.10
CA SER A 223 -0.17 0.08 20.97
C SER A 223 0.25 -0.57 19.65
N VAL A 224 -0.71 -0.72 18.75
CA VAL A 224 -0.50 -1.13 17.35
C VAL A 224 -1.02 0.00 16.47
N VAL A 225 -0.14 0.57 15.66
CA VAL A 225 -0.46 1.72 14.82
C VAL A 225 -0.45 1.32 13.36
N THR A 226 -1.40 1.85 12.60
CA THR A 226 -1.40 1.73 11.14
C THR A 226 -1.75 3.06 10.47
N ILE A 227 -1.61 3.06 9.13
CA ILE A 227 -1.88 4.22 8.29
C ILE A 227 -3.25 4.02 7.65
N LEU A 228 -4.10 5.04 7.73
CA LEU A 228 -5.24 5.18 6.82
C LEU A 228 -4.69 5.66 5.47
N CYS A 229 -4.63 4.75 4.49
CA CYS A 229 -3.96 5.00 3.22
C CYS A 229 -4.73 6.01 2.35
N ASP A 230 -5.46 5.54 1.36
CA ASP A 230 -6.24 6.42 0.49
C ASP A 230 -7.74 6.38 0.77
N SER A 231 -8.46 7.28 0.14
CA SER A 231 -9.93 7.35 0.25
C SER A 231 -10.60 6.21 -0.53
N GLY A 232 -11.55 5.55 0.09
CA GLY A 232 -12.41 4.54 -0.53
C GLY A 232 -13.30 5.06 -1.64
N LEU A 233 -13.51 6.38 -1.77
CA LEU A 233 -14.31 6.98 -2.84
C LEU A 233 -13.83 6.62 -4.26
N ARG A 234 -12.57 6.22 -4.40
CA ARG A 234 -12.00 5.77 -5.68
C ARG A 234 -12.47 4.38 -6.09
N TYR A 235 -13.10 3.65 -5.18
CA TYR A 235 -13.43 2.23 -5.32
C TYR A 235 -14.93 1.96 -5.27
N ASN A 236 -15.77 3.00 -5.49
CA ASN A 236 -17.22 2.85 -5.51
C ASN A 236 -17.69 1.82 -6.54
N ASP A 237 -17.05 1.81 -7.72
CA ASP A 237 -17.37 0.92 -8.83
C ASP A 237 -16.60 -0.41 -8.78
N THR A 238 -15.92 -0.70 -7.66
CA THR A 238 -15.09 -1.90 -7.47
C THR A 238 -15.30 -2.49 -6.07
N TYR A 239 -14.51 -2.11 -5.08
CA TYR A 239 -14.53 -2.71 -3.73
C TYR A 239 -15.81 -2.42 -2.94
N PHE A 240 -16.60 -1.41 -3.32
CA PHE A 240 -17.92 -1.11 -2.76
C PHE A 240 -19.08 -1.59 -3.66
N ASP A 241 -18.79 -2.16 -4.83
CA ASP A 241 -19.75 -2.75 -5.74
C ASP A 241 -19.80 -4.28 -5.55
N ASP A 242 -20.94 -4.78 -5.09
CA ASP A 242 -21.09 -6.20 -4.79
C ASP A 242 -21.13 -7.08 -6.04
N ASP A 243 -21.65 -6.57 -7.17
CA ASP A 243 -21.67 -7.29 -8.43
C ASP A 243 -20.27 -7.43 -9.01
N TRP A 244 -19.46 -6.37 -8.90
CA TRP A 244 -18.05 -6.39 -9.29
C TRP A 244 -17.25 -7.40 -8.48
N LEU A 245 -17.47 -7.48 -7.16
CA LEU A 245 -16.82 -8.44 -6.27
C LEU A 245 -17.26 -9.88 -6.56
N ALA A 246 -18.57 -10.10 -6.73
CA ALA A 246 -19.13 -11.40 -7.06
C ALA A 246 -18.59 -11.95 -8.38
N ALA A 247 -18.46 -11.11 -9.41
CA ALA A 247 -17.88 -11.48 -10.71
C ALA A 247 -16.41 -11.94 -10.61
N ARG A 248 -15.72 -11.60 -9.51
CA ARG A 248 -14.33 -11.99 -9.21
C ARG A 248 -14.21 -13.09 -8.16
N GLY A 249 -15.34 -13.62 -7.69
CA GLY A 249 -15.38 -14.65 -6.66
C GLY A 249 -14.92 -14.15 -5.28
N ILE A 250 -14.95 -12.85 -5.02
CA ILE A 250 -14.55 -12.27 -3.74
C ILE A 250 -15.77 -12.19 -2.81
N ASP A 251 -15.83 -13.10 -1.83
CA ASP A 251 -16.82 -13.03 -0.74
C ASP A 251 -16.21 -12.36 0.49
N TRP A 252 -16.62 -11.13 0.74
CA TRP A 252 -16.13 -10.28 1.81
C TRP A 252 -16.97 -10.33 3.09
N ARG A 253 -18.19 -10.88 3.05
CA ARG A 253 -19.20 -10.70 4.10
C ARG A 253 -18.81 -11.35 5.43
N ALA A 254 -18.31 -12.58 5.39
CA ALA A 254 -17.83 -13.27 6.58
C ALA A 254 -16.64 -12.54 7.23
N ALA A 255 -15.74 -12.02 6.42
CA ALA A 255 -14.62 -11.20 6.87
C ALA A 255 -15.10 -9.89 7.49
N ALA A 256 -16.05 -9.18 6.86
CA ALA A 256 -16.61 -7.95 7.41
C ALA A 256 -17.26 -8.14 8.77
N ALA A 257 -18.03 -9.21 8.95
CA ALA A 257 -18.61 -9.54 10.25
C ALA A 257 -17.54 -9.79 11.33
N ARG A 258 -16.50 -10.55 11.00
CA ARG A 258 -15.37 -10.84 11.91
C ARG A 258 -14.63 -9.58 12.33
N TYR A 259 -14.28 -8.71 11.38
CA TYR A 259 -13.54 -7.47 11.65
C TYR A 259 -14.44 -6.40 12.26
N GLY A 260 -15.74 -6.36 11.92
CA GLY A 260 -16.73 -5.52 12.59
C GLY A 260 -16.79 -5.81 14.09
N ALA A 261 -16.96 -7.09 14.47
CA ALA A 261 -16.95 -7.50 15.87
C ALA A 261 -15.65 -7.12 16.59
N PHE A 262 -14.50 -7.24 15.94
CA PHE A 262 -13.19 -6.83 16.51
C PHE A 262 -13.10 -5.31 16.72
N LEU A 263 -13.59 -4.51 15.77
CA LEU A 263 -13.56 -3.05 15.86
C LEU A 263 -14.62 -2.48 16.83
N GLY A 264 -15.41 -3.34 17.44
CA GLY A 264 -16.57 -2.96 18.24
C GLY A 264 -17.68 -2.50 17.30
N ASP A 265 -18.63 -3.37 16.99
CA ASP A 265 -19.80 -3.00 16.21
C ASP A 265 -20.43 -1.75 16.80
N ALA A 266 -20.67 -0.74 15.95
CA ALA A 266 -21.46 0.40 16.35
C ALA A 266 -22.88 -0.13 16.66
N ALA A 267 -23.23 -0.15 17.96
CA ALA A 267 -24.57 -0.49 18.40
C ALA A 267 -25.59 0.51 17.83
#